data_5aa0d76dd6ec1c3b26a937b386ec5618
#
_entry.id   5aa0d76dd6ec1c3b26a937b386ec5618
#
_cell.length_a   1.000
_cell.length_b   1.000
_cell.length_c   1.000
_cell.angle_alpha   90.00
_cell.angle_beta   90.00
_cell.angle_gamma   90.00
#
_symmetry.space_group_name_H-M   'P 1'
#
loop_
_entity.id
_entity.type
_entity.pdbx_description
1 polymer ?
#
loop_
_entity_poly.entity_id
_entity_poly.type
_entity_poly.pdbx_seq_one_letter_code
_entity_poly.pdbx_strand_id
1 'polypeptide(L)'
;MKHKDLPLRTGVGIVVLNSKNKVFVGKRKDNPFDKWQMPQGGVDLNEPLIKAMKRELVEETSIKNIKILKEFNQWLEYELPKNLVGKIWKGKFRGQKQKWFVVRFLGS
;
A
#
# COMPACT_ATOMS: atom_id res chain seq x y z
N MET A 1 23.19 -13.67 4.31
CA MET A 1 22.51 -12.72 5.23
C MET A 1 21.33 -13.43 5.87
N LYS A 2 21.20 -13.32 7.18
CA LYS A 2 20.07 -13.89 7.88
C LYS A 2 18.81 -13.08 7.60
N HIS A 3 17.64 -13.74 7.50
CA HIS A 3 16.39 -13.05 7.18
C HIS A 3 16.08 -11.89 8.13
N LYS A 4 16.38 -12.06 9.44
CA LYS A 4 16.12 -11.01 10.43
C LYS A 4 16.95 -9.74 10.20
N ASP A 5 18.02 -9.82 9.41
CA ASP A 5 18.87 -8.68 9.12
C ASP A 5 18.38 -7.87 7.92
N LEU A 6 17.37 -8.36 7.21
CA LEU A 6 16.80 -7.61 6.11
C LEU A 6 15.85 -6.52 6.64
N PRO A 7 15.81 -5.36 5.96
CA PRO A 7 14.90 -4.30 6.37
C PRO A 7 13.45 -4.60 6.03
N LEU A 8 12.53 -3.79 6.56
CA LEU A 8 11.14 -3.77 6.14
C LEU A 8 10.99 -2.82 4.96
N ARG A 9 10.19 -3.23 3.97
CA ARG A 9 9.86 -2.37 2.84
C ARG A 9 8.90 -1.28 3.31
N THR A 10 9.17 -0.02 2.96
CA THR A 10 8.28 1.09 3.30
C THR A 10 7.16 1.17 2.27
N GLY A 11 5.92 1.22 2.73
CA GLY A 11 4.78 1.30 1.86
C GLY A 11 3.68 2.19 2.41
N VAL A 12 2.66 2.40 1.58
CA VAL A 12 1.45 3.14 1.93
C VAL A 12 0.24 2.29 1.63
N GLY A 13 -0.82 2.48 2.43
CA GLY A 13 -2.12 1.89 2.16
C GLY A 13 -3.17 2.99 2.12
N ILE A 14 -4.20 2.79 1.33
CA ILE A 14 -5.19 3.83 1.10
C ILE A 14 -6.60 3.25 1.25
N VAL A 15 -7.37 3.84 2.17
CA VAL A 15 -8.80 3.57 2.28
C VAL A 15 -9.50 4.64 1.45
N VAL A 16 -10.08 4.26 0.33
CA VAL A 16 -10.77 5.17 -0.59
C VAL A 16 -12.26 5.05 -0.35
N LEU A 17 -12.89 6.15 0.05
CA LEU A 17 -14.32 6.21 0.33
C LEU A 17 -15.04 6.97 -0.79
N ASN A 18 -16.21 6.46 -1.20
CA ASN A 18 -17.07 7.20 -2.10
C ASN A 18 -17.99 8.14 -1.30
N SER A 19 -18.89 8.85 -2.00
CA SER A 19 -19.81 9.80 -1.35
C SER A 19 -20.76 9.15 -0.34
N LYS A 20 -20.93 7.83 -0.41
CA LYS A 20 -21.77 7.06 0.52
C LYS A 20 -20.97 6.33 1.57
N ASN A 21 -19.69 6.66 1.72
CA ASN A 21 -18.76 6.04 2.67
C ASN A 21 -18.50 4.55 2.41
N LYS A 22 -18.67 4.11 1.18
CA LYS A 22 -18.30 2.75 0.81
C LYS A 22 -16.84 2.71 0.41
N VAL A 23 -16.16 1.64 0.77
CA VAL A 23 -14.73 1.45 0.57
C VAL A 23 -14.47 0.84 -0.81
N PHE A 24 -13.53 1.41 -1.55
CA PHE A 24 -13.06 0.82 -2.80
C PHE A 24 -12.14 -0.34 -2.50
N VAL A 25 -12.41 -1.48 -3.13
CA VAL A 25 -11.51 -2.63 -3.11
C VAL A 25 -11.35 -3.15 -4.52
N GLY A 26 -10.14 -3.59 -4.83
CA GLY A 26 -9.82 -4.13 -6.13
C GLY A 26 -9.26 -5.54 -6.01
N LYS A 27 -9.25 -6.23 -7.12
CA LYS A 27 -8.75 -7.60 -7.18
C LYS A 27 -7.70 -7.65 -8.27
N ARG A 28 -6.47 -8.02 -7.91
CA ARG A 28 -5.38 -8.09 -8.88
C ARG A 28 -5.55 -9.32 -9.77
N LYS A 29 -5.38 -9.11 -11.07
CA LYS A 29 -5.50 -10.21 -12.04
C LYS A 29 -4.44 -11.28 -11.83
N ASP A 30 -3.28 -10.90 -11.34
CA ASP A 30 -2.15 -11.79 -11.14
C ASP A 30 -2.06 -12.34 -9.71
N ASN A 31 -3.08 -12.08 -8.88
CA ASN A 31 -3.08 -12.54 -7.50
C ASN A 31 -3.54 -14.01 -7.43
N PRO A 32 -2.63 -14.94 -7.06
CA PRO A 32 -2.99 -16.35 -7.00
C PRO A 32 -4.01 -16.68 -5.90
N PHE A 33 -4.19 -15.78 -4.95
CA PHE A 33 -5.10 -15.99 -3.83
C PHE A 33 -6.49 -15.41 -4.07
N ASP A 34 -6.70 -14.71 -5.20
CA ASP A 34 -8.00 -14.21 -5.60
C ASP A 34 -8.66 -13.33 -4.55
N LYS A 35 -7.86 -12.49 -3.89
CA LYS A 35 -8.34 -11.66 -2.78
C LYS A 35 -8.63 -10.23 -3.21
N TRP A 36 -9.67 -9.67 -2.60
CA TRP A 36 -9.99 -8.26 -2.73
C TRP A 36 -9.09 -7.46 -1.78
N GLN A 37 -8.53 -6.37 -2.28
CA GLN A 37 -7.60 -5.55 -1.51
C GLN A 37 -7.89 -4.08 -1.70
N MET A 38 -7.60 -3.29 -0.65
CA MET A 38 -7.53 -1.85 -0.78
C MET A 38 -6.23 -1.47 -1.49
N PRO A 39 -6.20 -0.31 -2.21
CA PRO A 39 -4.97 0.12 -2.88
C PRO A 39 -3.80 0.25 -1.90
N GLN A 40 -2.64 -0.21 -2.33
CA GLN A 40 -1.42 -0.09 -1.55
C GLN A 40 -0.22 -0.21 -2.47
N GLY A 41 0.92 0.31 -2.02
CA GLY A 41 2.13 0.24 -2.83
C GLY A 41 3.36 0.71 -2.07
N GLY A 42 4.50 0.64 -2.73
CA GLY A 42 5.77 1.01 -2.14
C GLY A 42 6.07 2.50 -2.22
N VAL A 43 6.93 2.94 -1.32
CA VAL A 43 7.43 4.33 -1.28
C VAL A 43 8.84 4.32 -1.87
N ASP A 44 9.10 5.19 -2.85
CA ASP A 44 10.42 5.32 -3.43
C ASP A 44 11.37 6.04 -2.48
N LEU A 45 12.66 5.85 -2.69
CA LEU A 45 13.67 6.50 -1.86
C LEU A 45 13.47 8.02 -1.86
N ASN A 46 13.41 8.59 -0.67
CA ASN A 46 13.23 10.04 -0.45
C ASN A 46 11.91 10.60 -0.96
N GLU A 47 10.95 9.75 -1.27
CA GLU A 47 9.62 10.20 -1.70
C GLU A 47 8.77 10.53 -0.47
N PRO A 48 8.14 11.73 -0.41
CA PRO A 48 7.20 12.03 0.68
C PRO A 48 6.01 11.06 0.66
N LEU A 49 5.53 10.68 1.84
CA LEU A 49 4.48 9.67 1.96
C LEU A 49 3.19 10.05 1.24
N ILE A 50 2.76 11.32 1.33
CA ILE A 50 1.55 11.78 0.64
C ILE A 50 1.73 11.68 -0.87
N LYS A 51 2.91 12.01 -1.37
CA LYS A 51 3.19 11.90 -2.80
C LYS A 51 3.17 10.45 -3.25
N ALA A 52 3.75 9.56 -2.46
CA ALA A 52 3.73 8.12 -2.75
C ALA A 52 2.30 7.59 -2.76
N MET A 53 1.49 7.99 -1.78
CA MET A 53 0.08 7.58 -1.71
C MET A 53 -0.67 8.00 -2.98
N LYS A 54 -0.53 9.26 -3.40
CA LYS A 54 -1.22 9.76 -4.59
C LYS A 54 -0.74 9.06 -5.85
N ARG A 55 0.57 8.83 -5.97
CA ARG A 55 1.17 8.15 -7.12
C ARG A 55 0.66 6.70 -7.22
N GLU A 56 0.71 5.96 -6.11
CA GLU A 56 0.26 4.57 -6.10
C GLU A 56 -1.23 4.47 -6.41
N LEU A 57 -2.02 5.40 -5.90
CA LEU A 57 -3.46 5.40 -6.16
C LEU A 57 -3.74 5.58 -7.66
N VAL A 58 -3.03 6.50 -8.31
CA VAL A 58 -3.18 6.72 -9.75
C VAL A 58 -2.73 5.49 -10.53
N GLU A 59 -1.60 4.91 -10.16
CA GLU A 59 -1.06 3.74 -10.86
C GLU A 59 -2.00 2.54 -10.79
N GLU A 60 -2.61 2.32 -9.63
CA GLU A 60 -3.46 1.14 -9.44
C GLU A 60 -4.92 1.36 -9.85
N THR A 61 -5.44 2.58 -9.77
CA THR A 61 -6.88 2.82 -9.93
C THR A 61 -7.22 3.92 -10.91
N SER A 62 -6.25 4.73 -11.33
CA SER A 62 -6.42 5.96 -12.12
C SER A 62 -7.19 7.05 -11.37
N ILE A 63 -7.41 6.91 -10.08
CA ILE A 63 -8.09 7.92 -9.27
C ILE A 63 -7.13 9.06 -8.95
N LYS A 64 -7.49 10.28 -9.32
CA LYS A 64 -6.66 11.47 -9.10
C LYS A 64 -7.31 12.48 -8.19
N ASN A 65 -8.64 12.60 -8.23
CA ASN A 65 -9.37 13.66 -7.57
C ASN A 65 -9.86 13.17 -6.21
N ILE A 66 -9.12 13.52 -5.18
CA ILE A 66 -9.39 13.05 -3.82
C ILE A 66 -9.21 14.16 -2.81
N LYS A 67 -9.84 13.97 -1.65
CA LYS A 67 -9.61 14.78 -0.46
C LYS A 67 -9.06 13.84 0.63
N ILE A 68 -7.94 14.22 1.24
CA ILE A 68 -7.37 13.44 2.33
C ILE A 68 -8.17 13.74 3.59
N LEU A 69 -8.78 12.69 4.16
CA LEU A 69 -9.57 12.82 5.39
C LEU A 69 -8.75 12.56 6.63
N LYS A 70 -7.82 11.61 6.54
CA LYS A 70 -7.00 11.25 7.70
C LYS A 70 -5.70 10.58 7.25
N GLU A 71 -4.64 10.87 7.97
CA GLU A 71 -3.37 10.16 7.89
C GLU A 71 -3.15 9.52 9.25
N PHE A 72 -3.01 8.20 9.28
CA PHE A 72 -2.76 7.50 10.55
C PHE A 72 -1.30 7.66 10.92
N ASN A 73 -1.04 7.99 12.19
CA ASN A 73 0.32 8.24 12.66
C ASN A 73 1.11 6.97 12.93
N GLN A 74 0.42 5.85 13.11
CA GLN A 74 1.08 4.59 13.43
C GLN A 74 1.43 3.82 12.17
N TRP A 75 2.60 3.17 12.21
CA TRP A 75 3.01 2.25 11.17
C TRP A 75 2.48 0.87 11.48
N LEU A 76 1.90 0.20 10.48
CA LEU A 76 1.54 -1.20 10.58
C LEU A 76 2.68 -2.01 9.99
N GLU A 77 3.18 -2.96 10.77
CA GLU A 77 4.31 -3.79 10.36
C GLU A 77 3.89 -5.24 10.29
N TYR A 78 4.36 -5.93 9.26
CA TYR A 78 4.20 -7.37 9.18
C TYR A 78 5.42 -7.98 8.49
N GLU A 79 5.72 -9.20 8.83
CA GLU A 79 6.82 -9.92 8.22
C GLU A 79 6.30 -10.94 7.23
N LEU A 80 7.08 -11.18 6.18
CA LEU A 80 6.74 -12.20 5.21
C LEU A 80 6.86 -13.59 5.84
N PRO A 81 6.02 -14.56 5.41
CA PRO A 81 6.28 -15.96 5.75
C PRO A 81 7.69 -16.34 5.33
N LYS A 82 8.34 -17.17 6.12
CA LYS A 82 9.75 -17.52 5.88
C LYS A 82 10.01 -18.07 4.48
N ASN A 83 9.04 -18.78 3.91
CA ASN A 83 9.19 -19.34 2.58
C ASN A 83 9.13 -18.31 1.46
N LEU A 84 8.68 -17.07 1.75
CA LEU A 84 8.62 -16.00 0.77
C LEU A 84 9.79 -15.01 0.87
N VAL A 85 10.48 -14.98 2.00
CA VAL A 85 11.66 -14.13 2.16
C VAL A 85 12.72 -14.59 1.17
N GLY A 86 13.27 -13.64 0.41
CA GLY A 86 14.25 -13.95 -0.63
C GLY A 86 13.63 -14.22 -1.99
N LYS A 87 12.31 -14.41 -2.09
CA LYS A 87 11.64 -14.74 -3.35
C LYS A 87 10.86 -13.59 -3.95
N ILE A 88 10.34 -12.69 -3.13
CA ILE A 88 9.61 -11.52 -3.62
C ILE A 88 10.40 -10.26 -3.29
N TRP A 89 10.07 -9.15 -3.97
CA TRP A 89 10.78 -7.87 -3.83
C TRP A 89 12.29 -8.03 -4.05
N LYS A 90 12.69 -8.93 -4.96
CA LYS A 90 14.09 -9.22 -5.29
C LYS A 90 14.90 -9.69 -4.08
N GLY A 91 14.24 -10.26 -3.07
CA GLY A 91 14.90 -10.77 -1.88
C GLY A 91 15.46 -9.71 -0.94
N LYS A 92 15.06 -8.45 -1.09
CA LYS A 92 15.66 -7.33 -0.34
C LYS A 92 15.02 -7.06 1.00
N PHE A 93 13.85 -7.62 1.29
CA PHE A 93 13.07 -7.25 2.48
C PHE A 93 12.56 -8.50 3.20
N ARG A 94 12.41 -8.40 4.53
CA ARG A 94 11.81 -9.47 5.33
C ARG A 94 10.31 -9.27 5.53
N GLY A 95 9.79 -8.10 5.18
CA GLY A 95 8.39 -7.75 5.36
C GLY A 95 8.15 -6.32 4.93
N GLN A 96 7.08 -5.74 5.45
CA GLN A 96 6.67 -4.40 5.05
C GLN A 96 6.15 -3.62 6.26
N LYS A 97 6.43 -2.32 6.29
CA LYS A 97 5.77 -1.38 7.19
C LYS A 97 4.97 -0.41 6.34
N GLN A 98 3.73 -0.14 6.76
CA GLN A 98 2.81 0.67 5.97
C GLN A 98 2.25 1.82 6.79
N LYS A 99 2.15 2.98 6.14
CA LYS A 99 1.42 4.13 6.66
C LYS A 99 0.11 4.23 5.90
N TRP A 100 -1.01 4.32 6.62
CA TRP A 100 -2.33 4.30 6.02
C TRP A 100 -2.97 5.67 5.97
N PHE A 101 -3.72 5.90 4.90
CA PHE A 101 -4.47 7.14 4.64
C PHE A 101 -5.91 6.82 4.38
N VAL A 102 -6.82 7.72 4.77
CA VAL A 102 -8.22 7.66 4.38
C VAL A 102 -8.49 8.85 3.47
N VAL A 103 -8.99 8.59 2.28
CA VAL A 103 -9.27 9.63 1.30
C VAL A 103 -10.71 9.52 0.79
N ARG A 104 -11.27 10.65 0.38
CA ARG A 104 -12.59 10.71 -0.25
C ARG A 104 -12.41 10.89 -1.74
N PHE A 105 -13.04 10.01 -2.52
CA PHE A 105 -13.11 10.16 -3.97
C PHE A 105 -14.07 11.30 -4.31
N LEU A 106 -13.59 12.28 -5.06
CA LEU A 106 -14.36 13.47 -5.40
C LEU A 106 -15.01 13.40 -6.78
N GLY A 107 -14.89 12.27 -7.43
CA GLY A 107 -15.45 12.07 -8.75
C GLY A 107 -14.44 12.23 -9.87
N SER A 108 -14.84 11.86 -11.03
CA SER A 108 -14.02 11.91 -12.23
C SER A 108 -13.95 13.31 -12.82
#